data_eb593215acf8187b187f4a457a307a94
#
_entry.id   eb593215acf8187b187f4a457a307a94
#
_cell.length_a   1.000
_cell.length_b   1.000
_cell.length_c   1.000
_cell.angle_alpha   90.00
_cell.angle_beta   90.00
_cell.angle_gamma   90.00
#
_symmetry.space_group_name_H-M   'P 1'
#
loop_
_entity.id
_entity.type
_entity.pdbx_description
1 polymer ?
#
loop_
_entity_poly.entity_id
_entity_poly.type
_entity_poly.pdbx_seq_one_letter_code
_entity_poly.pdbx_strand_id
1 'polypeptide(L)'
;MTTDPAQAPTRARSQHQRRKRIVQAAAALASRGGVEAMQMRTVAERAGVALGTLYRYFPSKMDLVVAVVSEEMDLLEGSMERRPPGSSTPASRAVELLMRATRGLMREPELADALIRSLLLSDVKTNFGSRMTGMLLRVASEGEATDGQRTLVGALNSVWVMEMIEILRGHATPEETHERLDVAAQRLLADF
;
A
#
# COMPACT_ATOMS: atom_id res chain seq x y z
N MET A 1 -25.57 18.96 -32.73
CA MET A 1 -25.62 17.78 -31.87
C MET A 1 -25.11 18.20 -30.50
N THR A 2 -26.02 18.57 -29.62
CA THR A 2 -25.73 19.04 -28.26
C THR A 2 -25.56 17.81 -27.35
N THR A 3 -24.36 17.60 -26.84
CA THR A 3 -24.07 16.58 -25.83
C THR A 3 -24.67 17.04 -24.50
N ASP A 4 -25.59 16.27 -23.95
CA ASP A 4 -26.27 16.52 -22.69
C ASP A 4 -25.26 16.46 -21.51
N PRO A 5 -25.04 17.54 -20.75
CA PRO A 5 -24.07 17.60 -19.64
C PRO A 5 -24.46 16.75 -18.42
N ALA A 6 -25.69 16.24 -18.34
CA ALA A 6 -26.16 15.42 -17.21
C ALA A 6 -25.69 13.95 -17.23
N GLN A 7 -25.19 13.46 -18.38
CA GLN A 7 -24.75 12.04 -18.50
C GLN A 7 -23.29 11.80 -18.10
N ALA A 8 -22.43 12.82 -18.03
CA ALA A 8 -21.02 12.70 -17.69
C ALA A 8 -20.74 12.19 -16.25
N PRO A 9 -21.42 12.68 -15.20
CA PRO A 9 -21.15 12.23 -13.82
C PRO A 9 -21.57 10.77 -13.55
N THR A 10 -22.62 10.31 -14.22
CA THR A 10 -23.13 8.92 -14.06
C THR A 10 -22.17 7.89 -14.69
N ARG A 11 -21.60 8.22 -15.85
CA ARG A 11 -20.67 7.36 -16.58
C ARG A 11 -19.32 7.23 -15.83
N ALA A 12 -18.80 8.33 -15.30
CA ALA A 12 -17.59 8.34 -14.49
C ALA A 12 -17.76 7.53 -13.19
N ARG A 13 -18.88 7.66 -12.49
CA ARG A 13 -19.21 6.87 -11.31
C ARG A 13 -19.29 5.38 -11.62
N SER A 14 -19.93 4.99 -12.72
CA SER A 14 -20.03 3.60 -13.16
C SER A 14 -18.65 3.02 -13.52
N GLN A 15 -17.77 3.79 -14.15
CA GLN A 15 -16.41 3.39 -14.46
C GLN A 15 -15.57 3.19 -13.18
N HIS A 16 -15.65 4.13 -12.24
CA HIS A 16 -14.98 4.04 -10.96
C HIS A 16 -15.42 2.80 -10.17
N GLN A 17 -16.73 2.57 -10.05
CA GLN A 17 -17.28 1.40 -9.36
C GLN A 17 -16.82 0.08 -10.02
N ARG A 18 -16.76 0.04 -11.36
CA ARG A 18 -16.30 -1.14 -12.09
C ARG A 18 -14.82 -1.40 -11.84
N ARG A 19 -13.96 -0.35 -11.89
CA ARG A 19 -12.56 -0.46 -11.54
C ARG A 19 -12.37 -0.99 -10.13
N LYS A 20 -13.09 -0.45 -9.15
CA LYS A 20 -13.05 -0.88 -7.75
C LYS A 20 -13.43 -2.36 -7.59
N ARG A 21 -14.52 -2.83 -8.23
CA ARG A 21 -14.88 -4.26 -8.18
C ARG A 21 -13.79 -5.17 -8.74
N ILE A 22 -13.10 -4.76 -9.81
CA ILE A 22 -12.00 -5.53 -10.38
C ILE A 22 -10.85 -5.65 -9.37
N VAL A 23 -10.43 -4.53 -8.76
CA VAL A 23 -9.34 -4.51 -7.77
C VAL A 23 -9.71 -5.36 -6.54
N GLN A 24 -10.93 -5.23 -6.03
CA GLN A 24 -11.40 -6.05 -4.91
C GLN A 24 -11.44 -7.55 -5.23
N ALA A 25 -11.87 -7.92 -6.45
CA ALA A 25 -11.83 -9.31 -6.90
C ALA A 25 -10.39 -9.85 -6.96
N ALA A 26 -9.45 -9.03 -7.43
CA ALA A 26 -8.04 -9.37 -7.50
C ALA A 26 -7.42 -9.54 -6.10
N ALA A 27 -7.64 -8.59 -5.20
CA ALA A 27 -7.20 -8.69 -3.79
C ALA A 27 -7.72 -9.97 -3.12
N ALA A 28 -9.03 -10.26 -3.26
CA ALA A 28 -9.64 -11.46 -2.69
C ALA A 28 -9.14 -12.78 -3.30
N LEU A 29 -8.56 -12.78 -4.48
CA LEU A 29 -7.89 -13.96 -5.06
C LEU A 29 -6.46 -14.05 -4.53
N ALA A 30 -5.75 -12.92 -4.45
CA ALA A 30 -4.38 -12.87 -3.92
C ALA A 30 -4.32 -13.31 -2.46
N SER A 31 -5.31 -12.96 -1.64
CA SER A 31 -5.40 -13.40 -0.23
C SER A 31 -5.52 -14.93 -0.05
N ARG A 32 -5.89 -15.67 -1.10
CA ARG A 32 -6.09 -17.12 -1.06
C ARG A 32 -4.96 -17.94 -1.67
N GLY A 33 -4.16 -17.34 -2.54
CA GLY A 33 -3.14 -18.07 -3.27
C GLY A 33 -2.12 -17.16 -3.95
N GLY A 34 -1.86 -16.01 -3.34
CA GLY A 34 -0.85 -15.06 -3.82
C GLY A 34 -1.15 -14.49 -5.21
N VAL A 35 -0.14 -13.86 -5.81
CA VAL A 35 -0.25 -13.29 -7.17
C VAL A 35 -0.57 -14.36 -8.21
N GLU A 36 -0.20 -15.61 -7.98
CA GLU A 36 -0.46 -16.70 -8.93
C GLU A 36 -1.96 -16.95 -9.09
N ALA A 37 -2.75 -16.81 -8.02
CA ALA A 37 -4.20 -16.92 -8.07
C ALA A 37 -4.88 -15.76 -8.81
N MET A 38 -4.20 -14.63 -9.01
CA MET A 38 -4.70 -13.46 -9.75
C MET A 38 -4.65 -13.66 -11.28
N GLN A 39 -5.19 -14.76 -11.79
CA GLN A 39 -5.31 -14.93 -13.23
C GLN A 39 -6.34 -13.97 -13.80
N MET A 40 -6.01 -13.26 -14.89
CA MET A 40 -6.86 -12.21 -15.49
C MET A 40 -8.28 -12.69 -15.80
N ARG A 41 -8.41 -13.93 -16.28
CA ARG A 41 -9.74 -14.55 -16.54
C ARG A 41 -10.53 -14.74 -15.26
N THR A 42 -9.91 -15.32 -14.24
CA THR A 42 -10.56 -15.58 -12.93
C THR A 42 -10.96 -14.27 -12.24
N VAL A 43 -10.12 -13.23 -12.36
CA VAL A 43 -10.46 -11.89 -11.84
C VAL A 43 -11.66 -11.31 -12.58
N ALA A 44 -11.70 -11.41 -13.92
CA ALA A 44 -12.81 -10.90 -14.74
C ALA A 44 -14.14 -11.60 -14.37
N GLU A 45 -14.13 -12.91 -14.27
CA GLU A 45 -15.29 -13.72 -13.85
C GLU A 45 -15.79 -13.32 -12.46
N ARG A 46 -14.88 -13.23 -11.48
CA ARG A 46 -15.20 -12.83 -10.10
C ARG A 46 -15.72 -11.40 -9.99
N ALA A 47 -15.17 -10.46 -10.80
CA ALA A 47 -15.60 -9.08 -10.83
C ALA A 47 -16.92 -8.85 -11.61
N GLY A 48 -17.42 -9.89 -12.31
CA GLY A 48 -18.59 -9.79 -13.16
C GLY A 48 -18.39 -8.87 -14.36
N VAL A 49 -17.20 -8.96 -15.02
CA VAL A 49 -16.88 -8.18 -16.22
C VAL A 49 -16.35 -9.08 -17.33
N ALA A 50 -16.55 -8.66 -18.60
CA ALA A 50 -15.93 -9.35 -19.72
C ALA A 50 -14.38 -9.18 -19.65
N LEU A 51 -13.62 -10.21 -20.05
CA LEU A 51 -12.17 -10.22 -20.04
C LEU A 51 -11.57 -9.03 -20.81
N GLY A 52 -12.13 -8.69 -21.98
CA GLY A 52 -11.71 -7.51 -22.74
C GLY A 52 -11.99 -6.17 -22.02
N THR A 53 -13.01 -6.14 -21.16
CA THR A 53 -13.24 -4.98 -20.29
C THR A 53 -12.17 -4.88 -19.23
N LEU A 54 -11.75 -5.99 -18.60
CA LEU A 54 -10.68 -6.01 -17.63
C LEU A 54 -9.37 -5.52 -18.24
N TYR A 55 -8.96 -6.03 -19.40
CA TYR A 55 -7.74 -5.58 -20.09
C TYR A 55 -7.74 -4.10 -20.48
N ARG A 56 -8.90 -3.50 -20.69
CA ARG A 56 -9.01 -2.04 -20.91
C ARG A 56 -8.70 -1.22 -19.66
N TYR A 57 -8.99 -1.74 -18.45
CA TYR A 57 -8.65 -1.09 -17.18
C TYR A 57 -7.24 -1.40 -16.71
N PHE A 58 -6.79 -2.62 -16.93
CA PHE A 58 -5.51 -3.17 -16.47
C PHE A 58 -4.90 -4.00 -17.61
N PRO A 59 -4.02 -3.38 -18.44
CA PRO A 59 -3.43 -4.02 -19.59
C PRO A 59 -2.62 -5.28 -19.27
N SER A 60 -2.06 -5.36 -18.06
CA SER A 60 -1.31 -6.52 -17.57
C SER A 60 -1.74 -6.94 -16.16
N LYS A 61 -1.34 -8.15 -15.78
CA LYS A 61 -1.48 -8.64 -14.39
C LYS A 61 -0.76 -7.73 -13.41
N MET A 62 0.39 -7.18 -13.80
CA MET A 62 1.18 -6.29 -12.94
C MET A 62 0.48 -4.94 -12.70
N ASP A 63 -0.19 -4.36 -13.71
CA ASP A 63 -1.00 -3.16 -13.51
C ASP A 63 -2.10 -3.39 -12.48
N LEU A 64 -2.66 -4.60 -12.46
CA LEU A 64 -3.66 -4.98 -11.49
C LEU A 64 -3.06 -5.16 -10.09
N VAL A 65 -1.86 -5.75 -9.95
CA VAL A 65 -1.13 -5.84 -8.68
C VAL A 65 -0.84 -4.45 -8.14
N VAL A 66 -0.32 -3.54 -8.96
CA VAL A 66 -0.06 -2.14 -8.57
C VAL A 66 -1.34 -1.45 -8.10
N ALA A 67 -2.48 -1.75 -8.73
CA ALA A 67 -3.75 -1.17 -8.31
C ALA A 67 -4.23 -1.73 -6.95
N VAL A 68 -3.98 -3.01 -6.65
CA VAL A 68 -4.25 -3.59 -5.33
C VAL A 68 -3.37 -2.94 -4.27
N VAL A 69 -2.06 -2.79 -4.52
CA VAL A 69 -1.14 -2.06 -3.62
C VAL A 69 -1.64 -0.64 -3.35
N SER A 70 -2.09 0.06 -4.40
CA SER A 70 -2.60 1.44 -4.25
C SER A 70 -3.86 1.49 -3.38
N GLU A 71 -4.76 0.53 -3.48
CA GLU A 71 -5.97 0.44 -2.63
C GLU A 71 -5.59 0.23 -1.15
N GLU A 72 -4.61 -0.65 -0.86
CA GLU A 72 -4.11 -0.85 0.51
C GLU A 72 -3.48 0.43 1.08
N MET A 73 -2.75 1.17 0.26
CA MET A 73 -2.19 2.46 0.64
C MET A 73 -3.29 3.51 0.91
N ASP A 74 -4.35 3.53 0.10
CA ASP A 74 -5.50 4.44 0.31
C ASP A 74 -6.22 4.11 1.63
N LEU A 75 -6.35 2.82 1.98
CA LEU A 75 -6.92 2.38 3.25
C LEU A 75 -6.05 2.81 4.44
N LEU A 76 -4.73 2.70 4.33
CA LEU A 76 -3.79 3.14 5.35
C LEU A 76 -3.87 4.66 5.55
N GLU A 77 -3.80 5.46 4.47
CA GLU A 77 -3.93 6.93 4.51
C GLU A 77 -5.25 7.35 5.16
N GLY A 78 -6.38 6.80 4.72
CA GLY A 78 -7.67 7.08 5.34
C GLY A 78 -7.78 6.65 6.80
N SER A 79 -7.06 5.61 7.22
CA SER A 79 -6.93 5.22 8.63
C SER A 79 -6.15 6.27 9.43
N MET A 80 -5.10 6.84 8.85
CA MET A 80 -4.28 7.89 9.45
C MET A 80 -5.05 9.19 9.63
N GLU A 81 -5.84 9.59 8.63
CA GLU A 81 -6.69 10.79 8.69
C GLU A 81 -7.74 10.69 9.80
N ARG A 82 -8.38 9.52 9.93
CA ARG A 82 -9.39 9.29 10.97
C ARG A 82 -8.80 9.18 12.37
N ARG A 83 -7.59 8.67 12.49
CA ARG A 83 -6.90 8.47 13.77
C ARG A 83 -5.40 8.70 13.61
N PRO A 84 -4.95 9.96 13.64
CA PRO A 84 -3.53 10.28 13.56
C PRO A 84 -2.73 9.58 14.69
N PRO A 85 -1.43 9.31 14.50
CA PRO A 85 -0.56 8.85 15.57
C PRO A 85 -0.55 9.84 16.73
N GLY A 86 -0.71 9.32 17.96
CA GLY A 86 -0.81 10.14 19.15
C GLY A 86 0.48 10.21 19.99
N SER A 87 1.53 9.53 19.57
CA SER A 87 2.80 9.47 20.28
C SER A 87 3.50 10.83 20.30
N SER A 88 4.27 11.11 21.37
CA SER A 88 4.85 12.44 21.65
C SER A 88 6.05 12.79 20.75
N THR A 89 6.84 11.80 20.36
CA THR A 89 8.07 12.04 19.57
C THR A 89 7.88 11.72 18.09
N PRO A 90 8.63 12.39 17.18
CA PRO A 90 8.64 12.06 15.77
C PRO A 90 8.92 10.58 15.49
N ALA A 91 9.91 10.01 16.15
CA ALA A 91 10.27 8.61 16.05
C ALA A 91 9.11 7.67 16.42
N SER A 92 8.49 7.90 17.59
CA SER A 92 7.37 7.07 18.04
C SER A 92 6.14 7.21 17.15
N ARG A 93 5.86 8.39 16.58
CA ARG A 93 4.77 8.57 15.61
C ARG A 93 5.04 7.80 14.31
N ALA A 94 6.28 7.81 13.84
CA ALA A 94 6.69 7.05 12.66
C ALA A 94 6.54 5.54 12.89
N VAL A 95 7.01 5.03 14.03
CA VAL A 95 6.86 3.60 14.40
C VAL A 95 5.39 3.21 14.54
N GLU A 96 4.56 4.05 15.17
CA GLU A 96 3.10 3.81 15.27
C GLU A 96 2.46 3.65 13.89
N LEU A 97 2.82 4.50 12.90
CA LEU A 97 2.36 4.38 11.53
C LEU A 97 2.82 3.05 10.90
N LEU A 98 4.11 2.71 10.98
CA LEU A 98 4.66 1.50 10.41
C LEU A 98 4.04 0.25 11.02
N MET A 99 3.85 0.21 12.33
CA MET A 99 3.19 -0.91 13.01
C MET A 99 1.70 -1.00 12.68
N ARG A 100 1.05 0.12 12.35
CA ARG A 100 -0.34 0.11 11.85
C ARG A 100 -0.39 -0.51 10.46
N ALA A 101 0.55 -0.18 9.57
CA ALA A 101 0.70 -0.79 8.26
C ALA A 101 0.98 -2.29 8.38
N THR A 102 1.92 -2.68 9.25
CA THR A 102 2.23 -4.09 9.56
C THR A 102 0.98 -4.86 9.98
N ARG A 103 0.22 -4.37 10.95
CA ARG A 103 -1.03 -5.02 11.38
C ARG A 103 -2.07 -5.10 10.28
N GLY A 104 -2.15 -4.10 9.40
CA GLY A 104 -3.02 -4.13 8.22
C GLY A 104 -2.66 -5.26 7.27
N LEU A 105 -1.39 -5.33 6.89
CA LEU A 105 -0.86 -6.34 5.96
C LEU A 105 -0.93 -7.76 6.54
N MET A 106 -0.67 -7.93 7.84
CA MET A 106 -0.70 -9.25 8.49
C MET A 106 -2.11 -9.83 8.69
N ARG A 107 -3.17 -9.11 8.36
CA ARG A 107 -4.52 -9.69 8.26
C ARG A 107 -4.68 -10.65 7.09
N GLU A 108 -3.90 -10.43 6.03
CA GLU A 108 -3.91 -11.22 4.79
C GLU A 108 -2.45 -11.49 4.36
N PRO A 109 -1.73 -12.41 5.07
CA PRO A 109 -0.29 -12.63 4.87
C PRO A 109 0.07 -13.03 3.44
N GLU A 110 -0.76 -13.85 2.80
CA GLU A 110 -0.57 -14.28 1.41
C GLU A 110 -0.62 -13.09 0.43
N LEU A 111 -1.54 -12.15 0.67
CA LEU A 111 -1.60 -10.91 -0.10
C LEU A 111 -0.37 -10.04 0.17
N ALA A 112 0.03 -9.90 1.43
CA ALA A 112 1.22 -9.12 1.81
C ALA A 112 2.49 -9.67 1.17
N ASP A 113 2.73 -10.99 1.23
CA ASP A 113 3.86 -11.63 0.56
C ASP A 113 3.83 -11.40 -0.97
N ALA A 114 2.66 -11.58 -1.58
CA ALA A 114 2.47 -11.35 -3.00
C ALA A 114 2.79 -9.91 -3.41
N LEU A 115 2.33 -8.92 -2.65
CA LEU A 115 2.56 -7.50 -2.91
C LEU A 115 4.03 -7.12 -2.71
N ILE A 116 4.65 -7.55 -1.62
CA ILE A 116 6.07 -7.26 -1.31
C ILE A 116 6.98 -7.88 -2.37
N ARG A 117 6.77 -9.14 -2.75
CA ARG A 117 7.54 -9.79 -3.84
C ARG A 117 7.38 -9.03 -5.16
N SER A 118 6.17 -8.61 -5.48
CA SER A 118 5.92 -7.86 -6.71
C SER A 118 6.61 -6.50 -6.70
N LEU A 119 6.66 -5.81 -5.56
CA LEU A 119 7.37 -4.54 -5.41
C LEU A 119 8.88 -4.68 -5.53
N LEU A 120 9.45 -5.78 -5.00
CA LEU A 120 10.89 -6.02 -4.99
C LEU A 120 11.42 -6.61 -6.30
N LEU A 121 10.63 -7.44 -6.98
CA LEU A 121 11.09 -8.23 -8.12
C LEU A 121 10.60 -7.70 -9.48
N SER A 122 9.72 -6.72 -9.50
CA SER A 122 9.24 -6.13 -10.76
C SER A 122 9.94 -4.81 -11.07
N ASP A 123 10.23 -4.60 -12.36
CA ASP A 123 10.70 -3.32 -12.90
C ASP A 123 9.59 -2.25 -12.92
N VAL A 124 8.40 -2.58 -12.42
CA VAL A 124 7.27 -1.66 -12.42
C VAL A 124 7.50 -0.57 -11.38
N LYS A 125 7.62 0.67 -11.86
CA LYS A 125 7.69 1.85 -11.00
C LYS A 125 6.37 2.02 -10.23
N THR A 126 6.34 1.57 -9.00
CA THR A 126 5.25 1.87 -8.08
C THR A 126 5.56 3.16 -7.33
N ASN A 127 4.54 3.89 -6.96
CA ASN A 127 4.70 5.05 -6.07
C ASN A 127 4.61 4.66 -4.58
N PHE A 128 4.70 3.36 -4.28
CA PHE A 128 4.59 2.84 -2.91
C PHE A 128 5.60 3.49 -1.96
N GLY A 129 6.89 3.42 -2.32
CA GLY A 129 7.96 3.98 -1.49
C GLY A 129 7.81 5.48 -1.26
N SER A 130 7.48 6.25 -2.30
CA SER A 130 7.25 7.69 -2.18
C SER A 130 6.00 8.04 -1.38
N ARG A 131 4.91 7.27 -1.52
CA ARG A 131 3.69 7.46 -0.72
C ARG A 131 3.96 7.15 0.76
N MET A 132 4.62 6.02 1.08
CA MET A 132 4.96 5.66 2.46
C MET A 132 5.90 6.70 3.08
N THR A 133 6.94 7.12 2.36
CA THR A 133 7.84 8.21 2.79
C THR A 133 7.05 9.50 3.04
N GLY A 134 6.12 9.86 2.16
CA GLY A 134 5.25 11.02 2.35
C GLY A 134 4.37 10.93 3.60
N MET A 135 3.80 9.76 3.89
CA MET A 135 3.04 9.54 5.13
C MET A 135 3.91 9.64 6.38
N LEU A 136 5.10 9.04 6.35
CA LEU A 136 6.06 9.11 7.45
C LEU A 136 6.50 10.54 7.72
N LEU A 137 6.78 11.33 6.68
CA LEU A 137 7.11 12.75 6.82
C LEU A 137 5.97 13.53 7.45
N ARG A 138 4.71 13.31 7.03
CA ARG A 138 3.54 13.99 7.62
C ARG A 138 3.36 13.74 9.11
N VAL A 139 3.80 12.58 9.62
CA VAL A 139 3.68 12.26 11.04
C VAL A 139 4.93 12.60 11.85
N ALA A 140 6.10 12.64 11.21
CA ALA A 140 7.36 12.91 11.87
C ALA A 140 7.76 14.40 11.88
N SER A 141 7.46 15.14 10.81
CA SER A 141 7.91 16.54 10.64
C SER A 141 6.81 17.55 10.97
N GLU A 142 7.21 18.69 11.56
CA GLU A 142 6.35 19.85 11.84
C GLU A 142 6.51 20.96 10.80
N GLY A 143 6.43 20.63 9.51
CA GLY A 143 6.61 21.60 8.43
C GLY A 143 7.15 21.00 7.15
N GLU A 144 7.76 21.82 6.28
CA GLU A 144 8.41 21.30 5.07
C GLU A 144 9.68 20.52 5.44
N ALA A 145 9.69 19.24 5.03
CA ALA A 145 10.83 18.39 5.27
C ALA A 145 12.02 18.74 4.37
N THR A 146 13.22 18.76 4.93
CA THR A 146 14.47 18.89 4.19
C THR A 146 14.78 17.63 3.38
N ASP A 147 15.70 17.72 2.41
CA ASP A 147 16.16 16.57 1.64
C ASP A 147 16.85 15.52 2.52
N GLY A 148 17.58 15.97 3.55
CA GLY A 148 18.17 15.08 4.56
C GLY A 148 17.12 14.29 5.30
N GLN A 149 16.06 14.94 5.78
CA GLN A 149 14.93 14.31 6.45
C GLN A 149 14.20 13.32 5.53
N ARG A 150 13.99 13.67 4.26
CA ARG A 150 13.42 12.74 3.26
C ARG A 150 14.26 11.47 3.11
N THR A 151 15.58 11.64 3.07
CA THR A 151 16.53 10.51 2.97
C THR A 151 16.45 9.61 4.19
N LEU A 152 16.46 10.17 5.41
CA LEU A 152 16.39 9.40 6.66
C LEU A 152 15.07 8.65 6.81
N VAL A 153 13.96 9.29 6.49
CA VAL A 153 12.65 8.64 6.49
C VAL A 153 12.56 7.55 5.42
N GLY A 154 13.17 7.77 4.25
CA GLY A 154 13.29 6.74 3.21
C GLY A 154 14.10 5.53 3.68
N ALA A 155 15.19 5.75 4.43
CA ALA A 155 15.97 4.67 5.04
C ALA A 155 15.15 3.90 6.07
N LEU A 156 14.39 4.58 6.95
CA LEU A 156 13.50 3.93 7.91
C LEU A 156 12.43 3.07 7.21
N ASN A 157 11.86 3.58 6.11
CA ASN A 157 10.93 2.81 5.29
C ASN A 157 11.58 1.55 4.71
N SER A 158 12.84 1.62 4.29
CA SER A 158 13.58 0.46 3.77
C SER A 158 13.83 -0.60 4.87
N VAL A 159 14.15 -0.17 6.08
CA VAL A 159 14.25 -1.06 7.24
C VAL A 159 12.91 -1.77 7.48
N TRP A 160 11.80 -1.03 7.49
CA TRP A 160 10.48 -1.62 7.69
C TRP A 160 10.12 -2.66 6.60
N VAL A 161 10.44 -2.40 5.34
CA VAL A 161 10.20 -3.37 4.24
C VAL A 161 10.97 -4.68 4.49
N MET A 162 12.22 -4.59 4.95
CA MET A 162 13.00 -5.78 5.31
C MET A 162 12.41 -6.53 6.50
N GLU A 163 11.97 -5.82 7.54
CA GLU A 163 11.29 -6.43 8.69
C GLU A 163 9.98 -7.14 8.28
N MET A 164 9.24 -6.59 7.33
CA MET A 164 8.04 -7.24 6.78
C MET A 164 8.38 -8.57 6.10
N ILE A 165 9.50 -8.64 5.39
CA ILE A 165 9.99 -9.89 4.78
C ILE A 165 10.33 -10.92 5.85
N GLU A 166 10.98 -10.50 6.93
CA GLU A 166 11.35 -11.41 8.03
C GLU A 166 10.10 -11.95 8.77
N ILE A 167 9.08 -11.12 8.98
CA ILE A 167 7.78 -11.59 9.53
C ILE A 167 7.15 -12.63 8.59
N LEU A 168 7.08 -12.34 7.29
CA LEU A 168 6.45 -13.25 6.32
C LEU A 168 7.20 -14.58 6.15
N ARG A 169 8.50 -14.59 6.44
CA ARG A 169 9.33 -15.82 6.49
C ARG A 169 9.23 -16.56 7.82
N GLY A 170 8.57 -15.98 8.81
CA GLY A 170 8.51 -16.55 10.16
C GLY A 170 9.81 -16.41 10.96
N HIS A 171 10.72 -15.51 10.55
CA HIS A 171 12.00 -15.25 11.22
C HIS A 171 11.91 -14.12 12.25
N ALA A 172 10.82 -13.37 12.27
CA ALA A 172 10.57 -12.31 13.23
C ALA A 172 9.09 -12.26 13.63
N THR A 173 8.83 -11.83 14.86
CA THR A 173 7.50 -11.50 15.34
C THR A 173 7.21 -10.02 15.13
N PRO A 174 5.92 -9.60 15.14
CA PRO A 174 5.58 -8.18 15.13
C PRO A 174 6.15 -7.40 16.32
N GLU A 175 6.31 -8.04 17.49
CA GLU A 175 6.87 -7.45 18.70
C GLU A 175 8.38 -7.17 18.52
N GLU A 176 9.14 -8.13 18.05
CA GLU A 176 10.56 -7.96 17.73
C GLU A 176 10.79 -6.91 16.64
N THR A 177 9.91 -6.89 15.64
CA THR A 177 9.93 -5.87 14.59
C THR A 177 9.67 -4.48 15.17
N HIS A 178 8.70 -4.34 16.08
CA HIS A 178 8.43 -3.08 16.76
C HIS A 178 9.67 -2.56 17.50
N GLU A 179 10.34 -3.41 18.29
CA GLU A 179 11.55 -3.04 19.03
C GLU A 179 12.69 -2.58 18.09
N ARG A 180 12.93 -3.30 17.00
CA ARG A 180 13.94 -2.92 16.00
C ARG A 180 13.63 -1.63 15.28
N LEU A 181 12.37 -1.42 14.90
CA LEU A 181 11.93 -0.18 14.28
C LEU A 181 12.02 1.01 15.26
N ASP A 182 11.72 0.80 16.54
CA ASP A 182 11.83 1.85 17.54
C ASP A 182 13.29 2.32 17.70
N VAL A 183 14.23 1.37 17.81
CA VAL A 183 15.67 1.68 17.86
C VAL A 183 16.13 2.42 16.60
N ALA A 184 15.73 1.94 15.42
CA ALA A 184 16.09 2.57 14.15
C ALA A 184 15.50 3.99 14.03
N ALA A 185 14.22 4.16 14.36
CA ALA A 185 13.54 5.45 14.29
C ALA A 185 14.14 6.48 15.25
N GLN A 186 14.45 6.08 16.49
CA GLN A 186 15.10 6.96 17.47
C GLN A 186 16.46 7.46 16.98
N ARG A 187 17.22 6.66 16.24
CA ARG A 187 18.52 7.07 15.69
C ARG A 187 18.39 7.91 14.43
N LEU A 188 17.52 7.51 13.51
CA LEU A 188 17.34 8.19 12.22
C LEU A 188 16.58 9.52 12.34
N LEU A 189 15.69 9.63 13.33
CA LEU A 189 14.81 10.79 13.49
C LEU A 189 15.14 11.61 14.76
N ALA A 190 16.38 11.53 15.24
CA ALA A 190 16.80 12.23 16.46
C ALA A 190 16.75 13.77 16.33
N ASP A 191 16.94 14.29 15.11
CA ASP A 191 16.99 15.72 14.80
C ASP A 191 15.73 16.21 14.04
N PHE A 192 14.58 15.54 14.22
CA PHE A 192 13.30 15.90 13.63
C PHE A 192 12.47 16.83 14.51
#